data_6e5ac77c5566bcd218d44b549f76dcf4
#
_entry.id   6e5ac77c5566bcd218d44b549f76dcf4
#
_cell.length_a   1.000
_cell.length_b   1.000
_cell.length_c   1.000
_cell.angle_alpha   90.00
_cell.angle_beta   90.00
_cell.angle_gamma   90.00
#
_symmetry.space_group_name_H-M   'P 1'
#
loop_
_entity.id
_entity.type
_entity.pdbx_description
1 polymer ?
#
loop_
_entity_poly.entity_id
_entity_poly.type
_entity_poly.pdbx_seq_one_letter_code
_entity_poly.pdbx_strand_id
1 'polypeptide(L)'
;MDNRPIGMFDSGVGGLTVYKEVKKQLPNESIVYLGDTKRFPYGSKSKESIIELTKQGIDFLIRQNVKLIVIACGTATSQALEEVKNLYSVPIIGIIDSTVEYLEEKYRNNKNAEIGIIATAGTIKSNGWQNKIKELIPSAKIKAKGCPLLAPMAEEGWTDNQIARLTIKEYLIEMKKIDTLILGCTH
;
A
#
# COMPACT_ATOMS: atom_id res chain seq x y z
N MET A 1 -20.67 -7.28 20.62
CA MET A 1 -19.87 -6.91 19.43
C MET A 1 -19.22 -5.56 19.71
N ASP A 2 -18.02 -5.32 19.20
CA ASP A 2 -17.36 -4.01 19.32
C ASP A 2 -17.84 -3.10 18.18
N ASN A 3 -18.65 -2.10 18.49
CA ASN A 3 -19.28 -1.19 17.54
C ASN A 3 -18.41 0.02 17.18
N ARG A 4 -17.17 0.09 17.71
CA ARG A 4 -16.24 1.14 17.34
C ARG A 4 -15.87 1.03 15.86
N PRO A 5 -15.60 2.14 15.16
CA PRO A 5 -15.27 2.11 13.75
C PRO A 5 -13.90 1.49 13.48
N ILE A 6 -13.68 1.06 12.23
CA ILE A 6 -12.35 0.76 11.68
C ILE A 6 -11.74 2.08 11.24
N GLY A 7 -10.51 2.39 11.68
CA GLY A 7 -9.73 3.49 11.15
C GLY A 7 -9.03 3.08 9.85
N MET A 8 -9.02 3.93 8.84
CA MET A 8 -8.25 3.70 7.62
C MET A 8 -7.40 4.91 7.31
N PHE A 9 -6.11 4.70 7.10
CA PHE A 9 -5.11 5.74 6.82
C PHE A 9 -4.51 5.58 5.44
N ASP A 10 -4.46 6.66 4.69
CA ASP A 10 -3.69 6.77 3.44
C ASP A 10 -3.00 8.13 3.33
N SER A 11 -1.97 8.23 2.50
CA SER A 11 -1.28 9.48 2.22
C SER A 11 -2.11 10.48 1.39
N GLY A 12 -3.23 10.05 0.82
CA GLY A 12 -4.09 10.87 -0.02
C GLY A 12 -5.49 10.30 -0.18
N VAL A 13 -6.03 10.40 -1.38
CA VAL A 13 -7.38 9.90 -1.71
C VAL A 13 -7.37 8.50 -2.33
N GLY A 14 -6.21 8.00 -2.77
CA GLY A 14 -6.08 6.72 -3.46
C GLY A 14 -6.50 5.52 -2.59
N GLY A 15 -6.33 5.61 -1.27
CA GLY A 15 -6.78 4.59 -0.32
C GLY A 15 -8.30 4.38 -0.28
N LEU A 16 -9.08 5.27 -0.89
CA LEU A 16 -10.52 5.06 -1.09
C LEU A 16 -10.82 3.82 -1.96
N THR A 17 -9.88 3.38 -2.77
CA THR A 17 -9.97 2.12 -3.50
C THR A 17 -10.01 0.92 -2.55
N VAL A 18 -9.16 0.93 -1.53
CA VAL A 18 -9.15 -0.08 -0.45
C VAL A 18 -10.41 0.05 0.42
N TYR A 19 -10.78 1.29 0.80
CA TYR A 19 -12.01 1.56 1.54
C TYR A 19 -13.24 0.93 0.86
N LYS A 20 -13.37 1.11 -0.44
CA LYS A 20 -14.50 0.59 -1.23
C LYS A 20 -14.63 -0.93 -1.11
N GLU A 21 -13.53 -1.66 -1.19
CA GLU A 21 -13.54 -3.13 -1.10
C GLU A 21 -13.79 -3.60 0.35
N VAL A 22 -13.19 -2.95 1.34
CA VAL A 22 -13.48 -3.26 2.76
C VAL A 22 -14.95 -3.02 3.07
N LYS A 23 -15.52 -1.89 2.65
CA LYS A 23 -16.94 -1.57 2.88
C LYS A 23 -17.89 -2.54 2.19
N LYS A 24 -17.51 -3.05 1.01
CA LYS A 24 -18.28 -4.06 0.28
C LYS A 24 -18.30 -5.41 1.02
N GLN A 25 -17.17 -5.81 1.60
CA GLN A 25 -17.05 -7.09 2.32
C GLN A 25 -17.60 -7.00 3.75
N LEU A 26 -17.50 -5.83 4.37
CA LEU A 26 -17.94 -5.56 5.73
C LEU A 26 -18.99 -4.43 5.76
N PRO A 27 -20.19 -4.63 5.17
CA PRO A 27 -21.16 -3.56 4.96
C PRO A 27 -21.70 -2.94 6.25
N ASN A 28 -21.68 -3.70 7.35
CA ASN A 28 -22.17 -3.26 8.66
C ASN A 28 -21.11 -2.54 9.50
N GLU A 29 -19.84 -2.54 9.09
CA GLU A 29 -18.78 -1.84 9.80
C GLU A 29 -18.79 -0.34 9.48
N SER A 30 -18.66 0.48 10.52
CA SER A 30 -18.36 1.90 10.36
C SER A 30 -16.87 2.09 10.09
N ILE A 31 -16.54 3.00 9.20
CA ILE A 31 -15.14 3.29 8.83
C ILE A 31 -14.88 4.78 8.94
N VAL A 32 -13.82 5.17 9.64
CA VAL A 32 -13.26 6.53 9.64
C VAL A 32 -12.05 6.53 8.71
N TYR A 33 -12.13 7.26 7.61
CA TYR A 33 -11.03 7.39 6.65
C TYR A 33 -10.28 8.70 6.86
N LEU A 34 -8.95 8.62 6.92
CA LEU A 34 -8.04 9.76 6.92
C LEU A 34 -7.11 9.68 5.72
N GLY A 35 -7.24 10.63 4.78
CA GLY A 35 -6.30 10.86 3.69
C GLY A 35 -5.47 12.12 3.98
N ASP A 36 -4.14 11.99 4.05
CA ASP A 36 -3.24 13.12 4.32
C ASP A 36 -2.93 13.93 3.06
N THR A 37 -3.97 14.45 2.43
CA THR A 37 -3.87 15.20 1.16
C THR A 37 -2.99 16.44 1.23
N LYS A 38 -2.87 17.04 2.43
CA LYS A 38 -2.04 18.23 2.63
C LYS A 38 -0.54 17.95 2.43
N ARG A 39 -0.09 16.72 2.76
CA ARG A 39 1.34 16.36 2.76
C ARG A 39 1.69 15.28 1.72
N PHE A 40 0.76 14.98 0.83
CA PHE A 40 0.98 14.14 -0.35
C PHE A 40 2.05 14.76 -1.28
N PRO A 41 2.85 13.96 -2.02
CA PRO A 41 2.96 12.51 -1.96
C PRO A 41 3.96 12.02 -0.90
N TYR A 42 3.76 10.80 -0.36
CA TYR A 42 4.70 10.19 0.59
C TYR A 42 5.89 9.52 -0.09
N GLY A 43 5.74 9.08 -1.32
CA GLY A 43 6.74 8.26 -2.02
C GLY A 43 8.10 8.91 -2.27
N SER A 44 8.20 10.24 -2.15
CA SER A 44 9.42 11.03 -2.30
C SER A 44 10.01 11.53 -0.97
N LYS A 45 9.36 11.25 0.16
CA LYS A 45 9.80 11.70 1.49
C LYS A 45 10.83 10.74 2.10
N SER A 46 11.59 11.24 3.09
CA SER A 46 12.49 10.40 3.88
C SER A 46 11.71 9.41 4.78
N LYS A 47 12.35 8.31 5.16
CA LYS A 47 11.77 7.31 6.08
C LYS A 47 11.30 7.96 7.39
N GLU A 48 12.12 8.82 7.96
CA GLU A 48 11.83 9.52 9.22
C GLU A 48 10.58 10.39 9.10
N SER A 49 10.46 11.14 7.99
CA SER A 49 9.27 11.94 7.72
C SER A 49 8.02 11.07 7.57
N ILE A 50 8.13 9.94 6.89
CA ILE A 50 6.98 9.02 6.68
C ILE A 50 6.55 8.40 8.01
N ILE A 51 7.49 8.00 8.88
CA ILE A 51 7.18 7.48 10.22
C ILE A 51 6.42 8.53 11.03
N GLU A 52 6.93 9.76 11.08
CA GLU A 52 6.31 10.84 11.84
C GLU A 52 4.91 11.18 11.33
N LEU A 53 4.75 11.31 10.00
CA LEU A 53 3.45 11.58 9.39
C LEU A 53 2.46 10.44 9.63
N THR A 54 2.93 9.18 9.60
CA THR A 54 2.10 8.00 9.87
C THR A 54 1.65 7.99 11.33
N LYS A 55 2.54 8.30 12.30
CA LYS A 55 2.17 8.45 13.72
C LYS A 55 1.07 9.49 13.91
N GLN A 56 1.23 10.66 13.32
CA GLN A 56 0.21 11.73 13.42
C GLN A 56 -1.14 11.28 12.85
N GLY A 57 -1.14 10.53 11.74
CA GLY A 57 -2.36 9.95 11.17
C GLY A 57 -3.00 8.91 12.10
N ILE A 58 -2.19 8.03 12.69
CA ILE A 58 -2.65 7.04 13.68
C ILE A 58 -3.21 7.72 14.91
N ASP A 59 -2.53 8.73 15.46
CA ASP A 59 -2.98 9.50 16.62
C ASP A 59 -4.34 10.17 16.37
N PHE A 60 -4.56 10.68 15.17
CA PHE A 60 -5.86 11.21 14.79
C PHE A 60 -6.94 10.13 14.84
N LEU A 61 -6.69 8.97 14.25
CA LEU A 61 -7.65 7.85 14.23
C LEU A 61 -7.91 7.29 15.64
N ILE A 62 -6.91 7.23 16.50
CA ILE A 62 -7.09 6.83 17.91
C ILE A 62 -8.06 7.76 18.63
N ARG A 63 -7.95 9.09 18.40
CA ARG A 63 -8.91 10.07 18.95
C ARG A 63 -10.33 9.89 18.42
N GLN A 64 -10.53 9.20 17.29
CA GLN A 64 -11.85 8.81 16.78
C GLN A 64 -12.38 7.51 17.42
N ASN A 65 -11.69 6.98 18.44
CA ASN A 65 -12.07 5.77 19.16
C ASN A 65 -12.24 4.54 18.24
N VAL A 66 -11.30 4.34 17.32
CA VAL A 66 -11.33 3.19 16.40
C VAL A 66 -10.91 1.91 17.10
N LYS A 67 -11.41 0.75 16.62
CA LYS A 67 -11.09 -0.59 17.16
C LYS A 67 -9.92 -1.26 16.46
N LEU A 68 -9.59 -0.82 15.26
CA LEU A 68 -8.56 -1.37 14.36
C LEU A 68 -8.12 -0.27 13.41
N ILE A 69 -6.86 -0.24 13.00
CA ILE A 69 -6.36 0.67 11.97
C ILE A 69 -5.82 -0.12 10.78
N VAL A 70 -6.25 0.26 9.58
CA VAL A 70 -5.72 -0.23 8.31
C VAL A 70 -4.88 0.86 7.66
N ILE A 71 -3.60 0.61 7.41
CA ILE A 71 -2.74 1.48 6.60
C ILE A 71 -2.86 1.04 5.15
N ALA A 72 -3.65 1.78 4.35
CA ALA A 72 -3.88 1.51 2.94
C ALA A 72 -2.72 1.97 2.05
N CYS A 73 -1.95 2.98 2.49
CA CYS A 73 -0.80 3.50 1.78
C CYS A 73 0.37 2.50 1.73
N GLY A 74 0.76 2.06 0.53
CA GLY A 74 1.92 1.16 0.35
C GLY A 74 3.23 1.76 0.86
N THR A 75 3.45 3.06 0.70
CA THR A 75 4.64 3.76 1.19
C THR A 75 4.67 3.81 2.72
N ALA A 76 3.55 4.16 3.37
CA ALA A 76 3.47 4.19 4.83
C ALA A 76 3.61 2.77 5.42
N THR A 77 2.94 1.77 4.82
CA THR A 77 3.09 0.36 5.25
C THR A 77 4.55 -0.08 5.16
N SER A 78 5.21 0.12 4.02
CA SER A 78 6.56 -0.40 3.79
C SER A 78 7.65 0.27 4.62
N GLN A 79 7.43 1.51 5.08
CA GLN A 79 8.48 2.29 5.76
C GLN A 79 8.18 2.61 7.21
N ALA A 80 6.91 2.61 7.63
CA ALA A 80 6.53 3.02 8.97
C ALA A 80 5.84 1.93 9.80
N LEU A 81 5.16 0.93 9.20
CA LEU A 81 4.35 -0.03 9.95
C LEU A 81 5.12 -0.70 11.08
N GLU A 82 6.31 -1.24 10.81
CA GLU A 82 7.12 -1.95 11.81
C GLU A 82 7.53 -1.04 12.99
N GLU A 83 7.74 0.24 12.72
CA GLU A 83 8.15 1.23 13.72
C GLU A 83 6.95 1.70 14.59
N VAL A 84 5.72 1.59 14.07
CA VAL A 84 4.55 2.17 14.75
C VAL A 84 3.60 1.13 15.33
N LYS A 85 3.51 -0.09 14.77
CA LYS A 85 2.48 -1.07 15.14
C LYS A 85 2.45 -1.45 16.61
N ASN A 86 3.60 -1.41 17.30
CA ASN A 86 3.72 -1.76 18.71
C ASN A 86 3.64 -0.55 19.66
N LEU A 87 3.46 0.66 19.14
CA LEU A 87 3.36 1.87 19.97
C LEU A 87 1.94 2.12 20.48
N TYR A 88 0.96 1.40 19.95
CA TYR A 88 -0.46 1.61 20.23
C TYR A 88 -1.13 0.33 20.70
N SER A 89 -2.15 0.47 21.55
CA SER A 89 -2.97 -0.66 22.04
C SER A 89 -3.99 -1.15 21.02
N VAL A 90 -4.26 -0.36 19.97
CA VAL A 90 -5.17 -0.72 18.89
C VAL A 90 -4.39 -1.50 17.84
N PRO A 91 -4.89 -2.65 17.34
CA PRO A 91 -4.25 -3.39 16.26
C PRO A 91 -4.08 -2.52 15.01
N ILE A 92 -2.90 -2.59 14.40
CA ILE A 92 -2.58 -1.87 13.16
C ILE A 92 -2.12 -2.89 12.13
N ILE A 93 -2.78 -2.93 10.98
CA ILE A 93 -2.46 -3.80 9.85
C ILE A 93 -2.10 -2.96 8.62
N GLY A 94 -1.20 -3.47 7.80
CA GLY A 94 -0.77 -2.83 6.56
C GLY A 94 -1.24 -3.59 5.34
N ILE A 95 -1.43 -2.87 4.23
CA ILE A 95 -1.91 -3.47 2.97
C ILE A 95 -0.93 -4.52 2.40
N ILE A 96 0.36 -4.45 2.74
CA ILE A 96 1.37 -5.38 2.22
C ILE A 96 1.12 -6.78 2.76
N ASP A 97 0.92 -6.93 4.07
CA ASP A 97 0.75 -8.24 4.72
C ASP A 97 -0.42 -9.01 4.13
N SER A 98 -1.61 -8.40 4.11
CA SER A 98 -2.82 -9.04 3.58
C SER A 98 -2.72 -9.39 2.09
N THR A 99 -2.00 -8.58 1.31
CA THR A 99 -1.78 -8.86 -0.12
C THR A 99 -0.84 -10.04 -0.30
N VAL A 100 0.23 -10.14 0.49
CA VAL A 100 1.20 -11.25 0.35
C VAL A 100 0.64 -12.55 0.91
N GLU A 101 -0.18 -12.52 1.97
CA GLU A 101 -0.93 -13.69 2.45
C GLU A 101 -1.86 -14.25 1.36
N TYR A 102 -2.59 -13.37 0.64
CA TYR A 102 -3.38 -13.78 -0.52
C TYR A 102 -2.52 -14.41 -1.63
N LEU A 103 -1.34 -13.86 -1.90
CA LEU A 103 -0.42 -14.43 -2.91
C LEU A 103 0.15 -15.77 -2.45
N GLU A 104 0.47 -15.94 -1.17
CA GLU A 104 0.91 -17.22 -0.61
C GLU A 104 -0.15 -18.31 -0.86
N GLU A 105 -1.40 -18.03 -0.56
CA GLU A 105 -2.50 -18.94 -0.83
C GLU A 105 -2.62 -19.26 -2.33
N LYS A 106 -2.61 -18.22 -3.17
CA LYS A 106 -2.68 -18.36 -4.63
C LYS A 106 -1.56 -19.21 -5.20
N TYR A 107 -0.35 -19.08 -4.67
CA TYR A 107 0.85 -19.75 -5.18
C TYR A 107 1.31 -20.96 -4.34
N ARG A 108 0.50 -21.42 -3.40
CA ARG A 108 0.82 -22.55 -2.51
C ARG A 108 1.35 -23.78 -3.25
N ASN A 109 0.84 -24.05 -4.44
CA ASN A 109 1.23 -25.19 -5.29
C ASN A 109 2.14 -24.80 -6.46
N ASN A 110 2.53 -23.55 -6.61
CA ASN A 110 3.41 -23.07 -7.67
C ASN A 110 4.70 -22.47 -7.10
N LYS A 111 5.73 -23.29 -7.02
CA LYS A 111 7.03 -22.91 -6.44
C LYS A 111 7.87 -21.95 -7.31
N ASN A 112 7.43 -21.58 -8.51
CA ASN A 112 8.19 -20.75 -9.45
C ASN A 112 7.45 -19.48 -9.87
N ALA A 113 6.59 -18.93 -9.00
CA ALA A 113 5.84 -17.71 -9.30
C ALA A 113 6.78 -16.54 -9.67
N GLU A 114 6.50 -15.88 -10.79
CA GLU A 114 7.16 -14.64 -11.19
C GLU A 114 6.26 -13.45 -10.86
N ILE A 115 6.65 -12.68 -9.83
CA ILE A 115 5.85 -11.58 -9.29
C ILE A 115 6.49 -10.24 -9.65
N GLY A 116 5.75 -9.41 -10.37
CA GLY A 116 6.08 -8.02 -10.64
C GLY A 116 5.52 -7.09 -9.57
N ILE A 117 6.25 -6.04 -9.23
CA ILE A 117 5.79 -4.99 -8.29
C ILE A 117 6.09 -3.64 -8.92
N ILE A 118 5.07 -2.81 -9.08
CA ILE A 118 5.24 -1.38 -9.38
C ILE A 118 4.71 -0.55 -8.21
N ALA A 119 5.51 0.43 -7.77
CA ALA A 119 5.16 1.29 -6.64
C ALA A 119 5.94 2.59 -6.70
N THR A 120 5.82 3.46 -5.70
CA THR A 120 6.69 4.64 -5.58
C THR A 120 8.15 4.23 -5.43
N ALA A 121 9.08 5.10 -5.80
CA ALA A 121 10.51 4.83 -5.68
C ALA A 121 10.91 4.51 -4.22
N GLY A 122 10.37 5.24 -3.24
CA GLY A 122 10.60 5.01 -1.81
C GLY A 122 10.10 3.64 -1.34
N THR A 123 8.93 3.21 -1.80
CA THR A 123 8.36 1.89 -1.50
C THR A 123 9.25 0.76 -2.02
N ILE A 124 9.72 0.85 -3.27
CA ILE A 124 10.59 -0.18 -3.84
C ILE A 124 11.95 -0.21 -3.12
N LYS A 125 12.54 0.97 -2.85
CA LYS A 125 13.84 1.09 -2.15
C LYS A 125 13.79 0.53 -0.72
N SER A 126 12.64 0.60 -0.05
CA SER A 126 12.48 0.05 1.32
C SER A 126 12.54 -1.47 1.39
N ASN A 127 12.35 -2.17 0.25
CA ASN A 127 12.22 -3.62 0.15
C ASN A 127 11.04 -4.23 0.96
N GLY A 128 10.09 -3.44 1.46
CA GLY A 128 8.99 -3.96 2.28
C GLY A 128 8.18 -5.06 1.58
N TRP A 129 7.80 -4.85 0.32
CA TRP A 129 7.14 -5.87 -0.50
C TRP A 129 8.02 -7.08 -0.76
N GLN A 130 9.27 -6.84 -1.18
CA GLN A 130 10.20 -7.89 -1.56
C GLN A 130 10.51 -8.82 -0.38
N ASN A 131 10.77 -8.24 0.79
CA ASN A 131 11.07 -8.99 2.00
C ASN A 131 9.86 -9.84 2.43
N LYS A 132 8.65 -9.25 2.46
CA LYS A 132 7.45 -9.98 2.86
C LYS A 132 7.11 -11.11 1.89
N ILE A 133 7.24 -10.88 0.58
CA ILE A 133 7.06 -11.95 -0.42
C ILE A 133 8.09 -13.06 -0.22
N LYS A 134 9.35 -12.72 0.03
CA LYS A 134 10.40 -13.73 0.25
C LYS A 134 10.23 -14.51 1.55
N GLU A 135 9.63 -13.88 2.57
CA GLU A 135 9.29 -14.54 3.83
C GLU A 135 8.24 -15.65 3.61
N LEU A 136 7.12 -15.34 2.92
CA LEU A 136 6.00 -16.25 2.74
C LEU A 136 6.11 -17.14 1.48
N ILE A 137 6.77 -16.64 0.44
CA ILE A 137 6.97 -17.36 -0.84
C ILE A 137 8.46 -17.32 -1.21
N PRO A 138 9.33 -18.07 -0.51
CA PRO A 138 10.79 -17.97 -0.68
C PRO A 138 11.28 -18.26 -2.10
N SER A 139 10.56 -19.10 -2.83
CA SER A 139 10.89 -19.49 -4.22
C SER A 139 10.45 -18.48 -5.28
N ALA A 140 9.61 -17.49 -4.94
CA ALA A 140 9.13 -16.49 -5.90
C ALA A 140 10.30 -15.72 -6.52
N LYS A 141 10.23 -15.50 -7.83
CA LYS A 141 11.09 -14.54 -8.52
C LYS A 141 10.40 -13.18 -8.54
N ILE A 142 11.10 -12.14 -8.09
CA ILE A 142 10.54 -10.81 -7.91
C ILE A 142 11.19 -9.85 -8.88
N LYS A 143 10.36 -9.11 -9.63
CA LYS A 143 10.74 -7.93 -10.41
C LYS A 143 10.09 -6.71 -9.80
N ALA A 144 10.86 -5.74 -9.34
CA ALA A 144 10.33 -4.56 -8.65
C ALA A 144 10.81 -3.28 -9.34
N LYS A 145 9.87 -2.38 -9.66
CA LYS A 145 10.13 -1.11 -10.37
C LYS A 145 9.52 0.07 -9.65
N GLY A 146 10.36 1.04 -9.32
CA GLY A 146 9.90 2.36 -8.86
C GLY A 146 9.32 3.16 -10.03
N CYS A 147 8.09 3.64 -9.86
CA CYS A 147 7.34 4.38 -10.88
C CYS A 147 6.95 5.77 -10.35
N PRO A 148 7.93 6.70 -10.16
CA PRO A 148 7.69 7.98 -9.49
C PRO A 148 6.71 8.91 -10.23
N LEU A 149 6.50 8.72 -11.53
CA LEU A 149 5.62 9.59 -12.32
C LEU A 149 4.13 9.18 -12.27
N LEU A 150 3.81 7.92 -11.92
CA LEU A 150 2.42 7.45 -12.03
C LEU A 150 1.48 8.15 -11.04
N ALA A 151 1.89 8.33 -9.79
CA ALA A 151 1.04 9.00 -8.80
C ALA A 151 0.81 10.48 -9.14
N PRO A 152 1.84 11.31 -9.45
CA PRO A 152 1.61 12.68 -9.92
C PRO A 152 0.75 12.77 -11.17
N MET A 153 0.94 11.89 -12.14
CA MET A 153 0.11 11.89 -13.36
C MET A 153 -1.36 11.59 -13.05
N ALA A 154 -1.63 10.66 -12.16
CA ALA A 154 -2.98 10.34 -11.73
C ALA A 154 -3.65 11.53 -11.01
N GLU A 155 -2.93 12.22 -10.12
CA GLU A 155 -3.41 13.41 -9.42
C GLU A 155 -3.73 14.57 -10.38
N GLU A 156 -2.92 14.75 -11.43
CA GLU A 156 -3.15 15.75 -12.47
C GLU A 156 -4.19 15.33 -13.53
N GLY A 157 -4.83 14.17 -13.36
CA GLY A 157 -5.83 13.65 -14.29
C GLY A 157 -5.26 13.14 -15.63
N TRP A 158 -3.94 12.93 -15.72
CA TRP A 158 -3.29 12.42 -16.92
C TRP A 158 -3.37 10.88 -16.98
N THR A 159 -4.58 10.37 -17.02
CA THR A 159 -4.84 8.92 -16.92
C THR A 159 -5.08 8.24 -18.26
N ASP A 160 -5.54 8.97 -19.27
CA ASP A 160 -5.84 8.42 -20.61
C ASP A 160 -5.36 9.34 -21.76
N ASN A 161 -4.05 9.58 -21.80
CA ASN A 161 -3.40 10.32 -22.87
C ASN A 161 -2.15 9.59 -23.37
N GLN A 162 -1.53 10.08 -24.45
CA GLN A 162 -0.35 9.47 -25.04
C GLN A 162 0.84 9.44 -24.07
N ILE A 163 1.03 10.48 -23.25
CA ILE A 163 2.12 10.56 -22.26
C ILE A 163 1.96 9.48 -21.23
N ALA A 164 0.75 9.31 -20.66
CA ALA A 164 0.45 8.25 -19.69
C ALA A 164 0.74 6.85 -20.28
N ARG A 165 0.28 6.59 -21.50
CA ARG A 165 0.51 5.31 -22.17
C ARG A 165 1.98 5.02 -22.42
N LEU A 166 2.77 6.01 -22.86
CA LEU A 166 4.20 5.86 -23.06
C LEU A 166 4.94 5.66 -21.74
N THR A 167 4.59 6.41 -20.70
CA THR A 167 5.20 6.28 -19.36
C THR A 167 4.93 4.90 -18.77
N ILE A 168 3.69 4.40 -18.85
CA ILE A 168 3.36 3.05 -18.37
C ILE A 168 4.14 2.00 -19.17
N LYS A 169 4.20 2.13 -20.49
CA LYS A 169 4.95 1.21 -21.36
C LYS A 169 6.43 1.16 -20.96
N GLU A 170 7.05 2.31 -20.70
CA GLU A 170 8.45 2.40 -20.28
C GLU A 170 8.68 1.69 -18.93
N TYR A 171 7.79 1.93 -17.94
CA TYR A 171 7.91 1.28 -16.64
C TYR A 171 7.68 -0.24 -16.69
N LEU A 172 6.85 -0.71 -17.61
CA LEU A 172 6.52 -2.14 -17.74
C LEU A 172 7.47 -2.92 -18.68
N ILE A 173 8.46 -2.28 -19.28
CA ILE A 173 9.40 -2.93 -20.22
C ILE A 173 10.09 -4.15 -19.58
N GLU A 174 10.46 -4.03 -18.31
CA GLU A 174 11.14 -5.09 -17.53
C GLU A 174 10.17 -6.11 -16.92
N MET A 175 8.86 -5.86 -16.98
CA MET A 175 7.80 -6.70 -16.39
C MET A 175 7.32 -7.81 -17.31
N LYS A 176 8.19 -8.27 -18.23
CA LYS A 176 7.87 -9.39 -19.13
C LYS A 176 7.91 -10.71 -18.35
N LYS A 177 7.02 -11.63 -18.72
CA LYS A 177 6.94 -12.99 -18.16
C LYS A 177 6.68 -12.99 -16.63
N ILE A 178 5.74 -12.17 -16.18
CA ILE A 178 5.26 -12.22 -14.79
C ILE A 178 3.89 -12.89 -14.73
N ASP A 179 3.61 -13.63 -13.65
CA ASP A 179 2.33 -14.29 -13.40
C ASP A 179 1.34 -13.35 -12.70
N THR A 180 1.86 -12.42 -11.91
CA THR A 180 1.08 -11.42 -11.19
C THR A 180 1.84 -10.11 -11.13
N LEU A 181 1.12 -9.00 -11.40
CA LEU A 181 1.61 -7.64 -11.16
C LEU A 181 0.93 -7.04 -9.93
N ILE A 182 1.72 -6.68 -8.93
CA ILE A 182 1.25 -5.93 -7.77
C ILE A 182 1.29 -4.44 -8.09
N LEU A 183 0.15 -3.77 -7.93
CA LEU A 183 0.05 -2.32 -7.92
C LEU A 183 0.28 -1.84 -6.48
N GLY A 184 1.55 -1.65 -6.10
CA GLY A 184 1.97 -1.37 -4.72
C GLY A 184 1.78 0.08 -4.28
N CYS A 185 0.97 0.85 -4.99
CA CYS A 185 0.58 2.22 -4.68
C CYS A 185 -0.92 2.40 -4.91
N THR A 186 -1.59 3.17 -4.06
CA THR A 186 -3.02 3.47 -4.16
C THR A 186 -3.37 4.40 -5.32
N HIS A 187 -2.40 5.06 -5.90
CA HIS A 187 -2.52 5.97 -7.04
C HIS A 187 -1.96 5.35 -8.31
#